data_499f77bbb05f6323e2d212cbccbf02f5
#
_entry.id   499f77bbb05f6323e2d212cbccbf02f5
#
_cell.length_a   1.000
_cell.length_b   1.000
_cell.length_c   1.000
_cell.angle_alpha   90.00
_cell.angle_beta   90.00
_cell.angle_gamma   90.00
#
_symmetry.space_group_name_H-M   'P 1'
#
loop_
_entity.id
_entity.type
_entity.pdbx_description
1 polymer ?
#
loop_
_entity_poly.entity_id
_entity_poly.type
_entity_poly.pdbx_seq_one_letter_code
_entity_poly.pdbx_strand_id
1 'polypeptide(L)'
;EGTPLEQEVTAADFIPEAPCGTFRDLKGGDAFDLGGTTIEIYDCPGHTLGSVVMLIPEERSVLLGDACNYFTFMFDDYSTTITEYEESLKRLSGELAGKFDTVYLSHGDGNGHKEIMEDVIAVCEDIKAGNTDDIPFSFMGKRALVAKAVTPQMGRRDGGRGNIVYSKDRI
;
A
#
# COMPACT_ATOMS: atom_id res chain seq x y z
N GLU A 1 -19.16 -25.00 -3.90
CA GLU A 1 -18.20 -24.96 -5.03
C GLU A 1 -17.03 -24.14 -4.57
N GLY A 2 -15.87 -24.80 -4.34
CA GLY A 2 -14.65 -24.21 -3.76
C GLY A 2 -14.07 -23.12 -4.66
N THR A 3 -13.48 -22.12 -4.02
CA THR A 3 -12.68 -21.12 -4.74
C THR A 3 -11.37 -21.75 -5.24
N PRO A 4 -10.69 -21.20 -6.26
CA PRO A 4 -9.38 -21.70 -6.72
C PRO A 4 -8.32 -21.78 -5.62
N LEU A 5 -8.56 -21.21 -4.44
CA LEU A 5 -7.68 -21.22 -3.25
C LEU A 5 -7.95 -22.43 -2.34
N GLU A 6 -9.00 -23.23 -2.56
CA GLU A 6 -9.27 -24.46 -1.83
C GLU A 6 -8.52 -25.67 -2.43
N GLN A 7 -7.26 -25.50 -2.76
CA GLN A 7 -6.41 -26.66 -3.02
C GLN A 7 -6.08 -27.34 -1.68
N GLU A 8 -6.12 -28.66 -1.68
CA GLU A 8 -5.76 -29.43 -0.50
C GLU A 8 -4.26 -29.23 -0.21
N VAL A 9 -3.99 -28.41 0.82
CA VAL A 9 -2.62 -28.11 1.25
C VAL A 9 -2.24 -29.12 2.33
N THR A 10 -1.16 -29.85 2.11
CA THR A 10 -0.64 -30.86 3.02
C THR A 10 0.55 -30.34 3.83
N ALA A 11 0.92 -31.03 4.93
CA ALA A 11 2.10 -30.64 5.70
C ALA A 11 3.41 -30.64 4.88
N ALA A 12 3.44 -31.35 3.77
CA ALA A 12 4.60 -31.39 2.86
C ALA A 12 4.73 -30.11 1.99
N ASP A 13 3.66 -29.33 1.88
CA ASP A 13 3.65 -28.09 1.11
C ASP A 13 4.16 -26.89 1.93
N PHE A 14 4.38 -27.06 3.24
CA PHE A 14 4.91 -26.02 4.11
C PHE A 14 6.44 -26.10 4.23
N ILE A 15 7.10 -24.98 4.02
CA ILE A 15 8.48 -24.80 4.43
C ILE A 15 8.49 -24.69 5.96
N PRO A 16 9.33 -25.45 6.69
CA PRO A 16 9.44 -25.31 8.14
C PRO A 16 9.74 -23.86 8.54
N GLU A 17 9.08 -23.40 9.59
CA GLU A 17 9.35 -22.08 10.15
C GLU A 17 10.84 -21.95 10.50
N ALA A 18 11.42 -20.80 10.16
CA ALA A 18 12.75 -20.47 10.61
C ALA A 18 12.76 -20.36 12.15
N PRO A 19 13.83 -20.80 12.84
CA PRO A 19 13.92 -20.69 14.28
C PRO A 19 13.65 -19.25 14.76
N CYS A 20 12.92 -19.11 15.87
CA CYS A 20 12.70 -17.83 16.51
C CYS A 20 14.04 -17.09 16.75
N GLY A 21 14.10 -15.80 16.41
CA GLY A 21 15.35 -15.01 16.48
C GLY A 21 16.27 -15.07 15.25
N THR A 22 15.88 -15.82 14.21
CA THR A 22 16.61 -15.83 12.92
C THR A 22 16.34 -14.55 12.11
N PHE A 23 15.17 -13.94 12.28
CA PHE A 23 14.79 -12.71 11.60
C PHE A 23 15.27 -11.48 12.37
N ARG A 24 15.61 -10.44 11.64
CA ARG A 24 15.94 -9.13 12.19
C ARG A 24 14.78 -8.19 11.89
N ASP A 25 14.45 -7.33 12.84
CA ASP A 25 13.47 -6.27 12.63
C ASP A 25 13.93 -5.35 11.50
N LEU A 26 13.01 -5.00 10.62
CA LEU A 26 13.20 -4.06 9.51
C LEU A 26 12.52 -2.75 9.89
N LYS A 27 13.21 -1.62 9.71
CA LYS A 27 12.67 -0.29 10.03
C LYS A 27 13.21 0.78 9.09
N GLY A 28 12.51 1.90 9.04
CA GLY A 28 12.98 3.09 8.31
C GLY A 28 14.38 3.51 8.74
N GLY A 29 15.21 3.84 7.76
CA GLY A 29 16.63 4.16 7.93
C GLY A 29 17.58 2.97 7.79
N ASP A 30 17.07 1.73 7.74
CA ASP A 30 17.92 0.58 7.40
C ASP A 30 18.33 0.66 5.92
N ALA A 31 19.54 0.19 5.63
CA ALA A 31 20.05 0.08 4.27
C ALA A 31 20.79 -1.25 4.08
N PHE A 32 20.66 -1.83 2.89
CA PHE A 32 21.26 -3.09 2.52
C PHE A 32 22.10 -2.90 1.25
N ASP A 33 23.41 -3.13 1.36
CA ASP A 33 24.32 -3.19 0.20
C ASP A 33 24.35 -4.61 -0.36
N LEU A 34 23.94 -4.75 -1.61
CA LEU A 34 23.92 -6.00 -2.36
C LEU A 34 25.09 -6.14 -3.32
N GLY A 35 26.15 -5.36 -3.14
CA GLY A 35 27.34 -5.41 -4.00
C GLY A 35 27.18 -4.54 -5.26
N GLY A 36 26.82 -3.28 -5.10
CA GLY A 36 26.65 -2.31 -6.18
C GLY A 36 25.20 -1.86 -6.40
N THR A 37 24.28 -2.40 -5.65
CA THR A 37 22.88 -1.95 -5.55
C THR A 37 22.54 -1.80 -4.08
N THR A 38 22.02 -0.67 -3.69
CA THR A 38 21.57 -0.39 -2.32
C THR A 38 20.05 -0.44 -2.24
N ILE A 39 19.52 -1.00 -1.17
CA ILE A 39 18.09 -0.91 -0.83
C ILE A 39 17.99 -0.07 0.44
N GLU A 40 17.38 1.11 0.34
CA GLU A 40 17.05 1.98 1.47
C GLU A 40 15.61 1.75 1.92
N ILE A 41 15.38 1.62 3.22
CA ILE A 41 14.06 1.35 3.81
C ILE A 41 13.46 2.64 4.38
N TYR A 42 12.19 2.86 4.10
CA TYR A 42 11.39 3.98 4.61
C TYR A 42 10.13 3.44 5.28
N ASP A 43 9.80 3.89 6.49
CA ASP A 43 8.55 3.53 7.14
C ASP A 43 7.37 4.21 6.45
N CYS A 44 6.31 3.45 6.18
CA CYS A 44 5.05 3.97 5.67
C CYS A 44 3.87 3.23 6.31
N PRO A 45 3.66 3.36 7.64
CA PRO A 45 2.50 2.76 8.27
C PRO A 45 1.22 3.34 7.67
N GLY A 46 0.29 2.44 7.35
CA GLY A 46 -0.96 2.77 6.68
C GLY A 46 -1.77 1.52 6.42
N HIS A 47 -1.64 0.94 5.23
CA HIS A 47 -2.26 -0.34 4.88
C HIS A 47 -2.03 -1.40 5.97
N THR A 48 -0.82 -1.50 6.49
CA THR A 48 -0.50 -2.19 7.74
C THR A 48 0.37 -1.30 8.62
N LEU A 49 0.38 -1.56 9.94
CA LEU A 49 1.23 -0.85 10.90
C LEU A 49 2.72 -1.02 10.60
N GLY A 50 3.12 -2.15 10.00
CA GLY A 50 4.50 -2.47 9.67
C GLY A 50 4.87 -2.22 8.21
N SER A 51 4.05 -1.49 7.44
CA SER A 51 4.35 -1.22 6.02
C SER A 51 5.63 -0.42 5.88
N VAL A 52 6.50 -0.87 4.97
CA VAL A 52 7.72 -0.18 4.57
C VAL A 52 7.76 0.01 3.06
N VAL A 53 8.54 0.97 2.62
CA VAL A 53 8.81 1.30 1.22
C VAL A 53 10.30 1.17 0.98
N MET A 54 10.69 0.70 -0.20
CA MET A 54 12.08 0.48 -0.59
C MET A 54 12.47 1.44 -1.70
N LEU A 55 13.59 2.12 -1.54
CA LEU A 55 14.22 2.92 -2.59
C LEU A 55 15.48 2.20 -3.07
N ILE A 56 15.67 2.14 -4.37
CA ILE A 56 16.92 1.70 -5.02
C ILE A 56 17.54 2.95 -5.67
N PRO A 57 18.46 3.65 -4.98
CA PRO A 57 18.98 4.95 -5.43
C PRO A 57 19.68 4.88 -6.80
N GLU A 58 20.44 3.80 -7.05
CA GLU A 58 21.20 3.62 -8.28
C GLU A 58 20.28 3.51 -9.52
N GLU A 59 19.10 2.94 -9.32
CA GLU A 59 18.09 2.79 -10.38
C GLU A 59 17.07 3.93 -10.39
N ARG A 60 17.12 4.82 -9.39
CA ARG A 60 16.11 5.85 -9.15
C ARG A 60 14.70 5.27 -9.14
N SER A 61 14.54 4.11 -8.48
CA SER A 61 13.30 3.34 -8.42
C SER A 61 12.80 3.23 -6.98
N VAL A 62 11.50 3.38 -6.78
CA VAL A 62 10.82 3.18 -5.50
C VAL A 62 9.81 2.05 -5.60
N LEU A 63 9.82 1.15 -4.62
CA LEU A 63 8.87 0.05 -4.48
C LEU A 63 7.90 0.45 -3.36
N LEU A 64 6.71 0.90 -3.73
CA LEU A 64 5.66 1.29 -2.78
C LEU A 64 4.85 0.07 -2.29
N GLY A 65 4.81 -1.00 -3.08
CA GLY A 65 4.08 -2.22 -2.72
C GLY A 65 2.60 -1.95 -2.41
N ASP A 66 2.15 -2.47 -1.27
CA ASP A 66 0.80 -2.23 -0.74
C ASP A 66 0.73 -1.02 0.18
N ALA A 67 1.86 -0.43 0.56
CA ALA A 67 1.87 0.79 1.37
C ALA A 67 1.16 1.96 0.66
N CYS A 68 1.27 2.03 -0.68
CA CYS A 68 0.55 3.00 -1.50
C CYS A 68 0.36 2.45 -2.91
N ASN A 69 -0.88 2.28 -3.35
CA ASN A 69 -1.22 1.78 -4.68
C ASN A 69 -2.52 2.40 -5.21
N TYR A 70 -2.95 1.97 -6.40
CA TYR A 70 -4.19 2.48 -7.03
C TYR A 70 -5.47 2.16 -6.26
N PHE A 71 -5.43 1.17 -5.35
CA PHE A 71 -6.53 0.76 -4.48
C PHE A 71 -5.98 0.34 -3.12
N THR A 72 -5.61 1.30 -2.29
CA THR A 72 -5.07 1.01 -0.96
C THR A 72 -6.21 0.63 0.00
N PHE A 73 -6.09 -0.53 0.64
CA PHE A 73 -7.05 -1.04 1.62
C PHE A 73 -6.71 -0.53 3.02
N MET A 74 -7.64 0.21 3.63
CA MET A 74 -7.48 0.90 4.91
C MET A 74 -8.65 0.60 5.86
N PHE A 75 -9.24 -0.58 5.78
CA PHE A 75 -10.42 -0.95 6.55
C PHE A 75 -10.18 -2.07 7.58
N ASP A 76 -8.98 -2.63 7.62
CA ASP A 76 -8.63 -3.74 8.51
C ASP A 76 -8.12 -3.27 9.87
N ASP A 77 -8.15 -4.16 10.88
CA ASP A 77 -7.72 -3.87 12.25
C ASP A 77 -6.22 -3.59 12.35
N TYR A 78 -5.45 -4.07 11.38
CA TYR A 78 -4.02 -3.84 11.26
C TYR A 78 -3.66 -2.57 10.44
N SER A 79 -4.66 -1.86 9.89
CA SER A 79 -4.43 -0.58 9.22
C SER A 79 -4.41 0.55 10.24
N THR A 80 -3.75 1.66 9.90
CA THR A 80 -3.86 2.92 10.64
C THR A 80 -5.19 3.62 10.34
N THR A 81 -5.44 4.77 10.96
CA THR A 81 -6.50 5.68 10.52
C THR A 81 -6.12 6.36 9.21
N ILE A 82 -7.11 6.91 8.50
CA ILE A 82 -6.89 7.72 7.29
C ILE A 82 -6.02 8.94 7.58
N THR A 83 -6.21 9.57 8.75
CA THR A 83 -5.41 10.72 9.17
C THR A 83 -3.94 10.36 9.36
N GLU A 84 -3.65 9.28 10.09
CA GLU A 84 -2.27 8.81 10.30
C GLU A 84 -1.60 8.34 9.00
N TYR A 85 -2.38 7.72 8.10
CA TYR A 85 -1.89 7.31 6.78
C TYR A 85 -1.51 8.50 5.92
N GLU A 86 -2.34 9.53 5.87
CA GLU A 86 -2.05 10.77 5.15
C GLU A 86 -0.75 11.42 5.66
N GLU A 87 -0.56 11.49 6.99
CA GLU A 87 0.68 12.00 7.60
C GLU A 87 1.90 11.17 7.18
N SER A 88 1.76 9.84 7.17
CA SER A 88 2.81 8.92 6.72
C SER A 88 3.18 9.15 5.25
N LEU A 89 2.19 9.29 4.36
CA LEU A 89 2.42 9.56 2.94
C LEU A 89 3.05 10.94 2.70
N LYS A 90 2.59 11.99 3.40
CA LYS A 90 3.16 13.35 3.29
C LYS A 90 4.63 13.38 3.72
N ARG A 91 4.96 12.70 4.82
CA ARG A 91 6.33 12.55 5.28
C ARG A 91 7.16 11.79 4.24
N LEU A 92 6.70 10.63 3.79
CA LEU A 92 7.39 9.78 2.82
C LEU A 92 7.63 10.52 1.49
N SER A 93 6.61 11.21 0.95
CA SER A 93 6.75 12.02 -0.28
C SER A 93 7.83 13.08 -0.13
N GLY A 94 7.89 13.76 1.04
CA GLY A 94 8.96 14.72 1.34
C GLY A 94 10.36 14.09 1.43
N GLU A 95 10.49 12.93 2.09
CA GLU A 95 11.75 12.20 2.22
C GLU A 95 12.28 11.65 0.88
N LEU A 96 11.36 11.28 -0.03
CA LEU A 96 11.67 10.71 -1.35
C LEU A 96 11.76 11.77 -2.46
N ALA A 97 11.48 13.04 -2.17
CA ALA A 97 11.45 14.11 -3.16
C ALA A 97 12.72 14.15 -4.01
N GLY A 98 12.58 14.00 -5.34
CA GLY A 98 13.68 14.03 -6.30
C GLY A 98 14.58 12.79 -6.31
N LYS A 99 14.30 11.76 -5.50
CA LYS A 99 15.16 10.57 -5.40
C LYS A 99 14.80 9.46 -6.39
N PHE A 100 13.58 9.45 -6.96
CA PHE A 100 13.11 8.41 -7.88
C PHE A 100 12.46 8.97 -9.12
N ASP A 101 12.40 8.15 -10.16
CA ASP A 101 11.71 8.42 -11.42
C ASP A 101 10.76 7.27 -11.80
N THR A 102 11.00 6.07 -11.27
CA THR A 102 10.20 4.86 -11.50
C THR A 102 9.51 4.42 -10.20
N VAL A 103 8.26 3.98 -10.32
CA VAL A 103 7.45 3.50 -9.19
C VAL A 103 6.99 2.07 -9.46
N TYR A 104 7.19 1.18 -8.49
CA TYR A 104 6.69 -0.19 -8.52
C TYR A 104 5.64 -0.42 -7.44
N LEU A 105 4.60 -1.16 -7.81
CA LEU A 105 3.46 -1.52 -6.97
C LEU A 105 3.33 -3.04 -6.85
N SER A 106 2.60 -3.54 -5.85
CA SER A 106 2.35 -4.99 -5.69
C SER A 106 1.25 -5.54 -6.61
N HIS A 107 0.43 -4.68 -7.21
CA HIS A 107 -0.76 -5.07 -7.95
C HIS A 107 -0.74 -4.55 -9.40
N GLY A 108 -1.65 -5.11 -10.22
CA GLY A 108 -1.79 -4.75 -11.63
C GLY A 108 -0.63 -5.30 -12.46
N ASP A 109 -0.04 -4.45 -13.27
CA ASP A 109 1.17 -4.75 -14.06
C ASP A 109 2.47 -4.44 -13.30
N GLY A 110 2.35 -4.07 -12.02
CA GLY A 110 3.47 -3.72 -11.17
C GLY A 110 3.97 -2.28 -11.33
N ASN A 111 3.42 -1.49 -12.24
CA ASN A 111 3.89 -0.13 -12.52
C ASN A 111 2.98 0.92 -11.87
N GLY A 112 3.59 1.91 -11.23
CA GLY A 112 2.92 3.10 -10.72
C GLY A 112 3.35 4.36 -11.49
N HIS A 113 2.48 5.37 -11.52
CA HIS A 113 2.89 6.69 -11.96
C HIS A 113 3.56 7.45 -10.81
N LYS A 114 4.40 8.42 -11.17
CA LYS A 114 5.29 9.10 -10.22
C LYS A 114 4.54 9.83 -9.11
N GLU A 115 3.37 10.36 -9.41
CA GLU A 115 2.53 11.17 -8.53
C GLU A 115 1.50 10.35 -7.73
N ILE A 116 1.63 9.01 -7.67
CA ILE A 116 0.63 8.15 -7.00
C ILE A 116 0.45 8.49 -5.51
N MET A 117 1.52 8.89 -4.83
CA MET A 117 1.42 9.28 -3.41
C MET A 117 0.58 10.54 -3.24
N GLU A 118 0.80 11.55 -4.07
CA GLU A 118 0.04 12.81 -4.07
C GLU A 118 -1.43 12.57 -4.41
N ASP A 119 -1.72 11.69 -5.36
CA ASP A 119 -3.10 11.31 -5.71
C ASP A 119 -3.81 10.61 -4.54
N VAL A 120 -3.11 9.72 -3.82
CA VAL A 120 -3.69 9.04 -2.65
C VAL A 120 -3.83 9.98 -1.46
N ILE A 121 -2.89 10.90 -1.24
CA ILE A 121 -3.01 11.97 -0.24
C ILE A 121 -4.28 12.80 -0.49
N ALA A 122 -4.53 13.20 -1.73
CA ALA A 122 -5.75 13.94 -2.09
C ALA A 122 -7.03 13.14 -1.78
N VAL A 123 -7.01 11.80 -1.96
CA VAL A 123 -8.14 10.95 -1.56
C VAL A 123 -8.31 10.90 -0.03
N CYS A 124 -7.23 10.89 0.75
CA CYS A 124 -7.31 11.00 2.22
C CYS A 124 -7.96 12.31 2.65
N GLU A 125 -7.57 13.42 2.03
CA GLU A 125 -8.15 14.74 2.28
C GLU A 125 -9.65 14.77 1.93
N ASP A 126 -10.05 14.18 0.80
CA ASP A 126 -11.46 14.05 0.41
C ASP A 126 -12.26 13.21 1.40
N ILE A 127 -11.71 12.10 1.90
CA ILE A 127 -12.37 11.25 2.92
C ILE A 127 -12.62 12.06 4.19
N LYS A 128 -11.61 12.78 4.69
CA LYS A 128 -11.74 13.62 5.90
C LYS A 128 -12.72 14.78 5.73
N ALA A 129 -12.82 15.32 4.52
CA ALA A 129 -13.77 16.39 4.18
C ALA A 129 -15.19 15.87 3.90
N GLY A 130 -15.40 14.55 3.79
CA GLY A 130 -16.67 13.96 3.41
C GLY A 130 -17.00 14.10 1.91
N ASN A 131 -16.02 14.38 1.08
CA ASN A 131 -16.13 14.53 -0.38
C ASN A 131 -15.92 13.17 -1.09
N THR A 132 -16.69 12.17 -0.67
CA THR A 132 -16.57 10.79 -1.17
C THR A 132 -17.85 10.28 -1.78
N ASP A 133 -17.76 9.29 -2.66
CA ASP A 133 -18.91 8.61 -3.26
C ASP A 133 -19.41 7.47 -2.36
N ASP A 134 -18.57 6.99 -1.43
CA ASP A 134 -18.89 5.97 -0.42
C ASP A 134 -19.52 4.70 -1.01
N ILE A 135 -18.95 4.18 -2.10
CA ILE A 135 -19.48 2.99 -2.77
C ILE A 135 -19.32 1.77 -1.86
N PRO A 136 -20.41 1.06 -1.52
CA PRO A 136 -20.33 -0.13 -0.69
C PRO A 136 -19.42 -1.19 -1.28
N PHE A 137 -18.53 -1.73 -0.46
CA PHE A 137 -17.59 -2.76 -0.80
C PHE A 137 -17.60 -3.87 0.26
N SER A 138 -17.39 -5.11 -0.16
CA SER A 138 -17.25 -6.26 0.74
C SER A 138 -16.07 -7.11 0.31
N PHE A 139 -15.22 -7.46 1.25
CA PHE A 139 -14.06 -8.32 1.02
C PHE A 139 -13.85 -9.23 2.24
N MET A 140 -13.74 -10.55 2.00
CA MET A 140 -13.51 -11.56 3.06
C MET A 140 -14.47 -11.42 4.27
N GLY A 141 -15.75 -11.11 4.00
CA GLY A 141 -16.78 -10.96 5.05
C GLY A 141 -16.77 -9.62 5.78
N LYS A 142 -15.81 -8.74 5.51
CA LYS A 142 -15.77 -7.37 6.05
C LYS A 142 -16.47 -6.39 5.12
N ARG A 143 -17.09 -5.36 5.69
CA ARG A 143 -17.73 -4.27 4.95
C ARG A 143 -16.82 -3.05 4.97
N ALA A 144 -16.72 -2.39 3.83
CA ALA A 144 -15.93 -1.19 3.65
C ALA A 144 -16.60 -0.27 2.61
N LEU A 145 -15.99 0.85 2.33
CA LEU A 145 -16.42 1.83 1.35
C LEU A 145 -15.27 2.14 0.40
N VAL A 146 -15.56 2.20 -0.90
CA VAL A 146 -14.62 2.75 -1.88
C VAL A 146 -14.83 4.26 -1.93
N ALA A 147 -13.78 5.02 -1.68
CA ALA A 147 -13.87 6.49 -1.56
C ALA A 147 -14.36 7.16 -2.84
N LYS A 148 -13.87 6.75 -4.00
CA LYS A 148 -14.26 7.30 -5.30
C LYS A 148 -14.84 6.23 -6.21
N ALA A 149 -15.96 6.55 -6.86
CA ALA A 149 -16.64 5.64 -7.79
C ALA A 149 -15.73 5.25 -8.97
N VAL A 150 -15.83 3.98 -9.38
CA VAL A 150 -15.01 3.42 -10.47
C VAL A 150 -15.85 2.99 -11.66
N THR A 151 -15.21 2.89 -12.80
CA THR A 151 -15.74 2.26 -14.02
C THR A 151 -15.58 0.73 -13.92
N PRO A 152 -16.21 -0.05 -14.81
CA PRO A 152 -15.96 -1.50 -14.90
C PRO A 152 -14.50 -1.88 -15.14
N GLN A 153 -13.67 -0.97 -15.68
CA GLN A 153 -12.24 -1.14 -15.90
C GLN A 153 -11.39 -0.68 -14.71
N MET A 154 -12.02 -0.43 -13.55
CA MET A 154 -11.38 0.00 -12.29
C MET A 154 -10.75 1.40 -12.30
N GLY A 155 -10.86 2.17 -13.38
CA GLY A 155 -10.48 3.59 -13.37
C GLY A 155 -11.50 4.44 -12.62
N ARG A 156 -11.07 5.51 -11.96
CA ARG A 156 -11.99 6.45 -11.30
C ARG A 156 -12.89 7.16 -12.30
N ARG A 157 -14.17 7.34 -11.96
CA ARG A 157 -15.16 8.01 -12.83
C ARG A 157 -14.89 9.51 -12.99
N ASP A 158 -14.27 10.13 -11.98
CA ASP A 158 -13.88 11.55 -11.99
C ASP A 158 -12.58 11.82 -12.76
N GLY A 159 -11.96 10.78 -13.34
CA GLY A 159 -10.71 10.86 -14.09
C GLY A 159 -9.45 10.96 -13.23
N GLY A 160 -9.59 11.01 -11.90
CA GLY A 160 -8.45 10.97 -10.97
C GLY A 160 -7.78 9.59 -10.92
N ARG A 161 -6.66 9.52 -10.23
CA ARG A 161 -5.91 8.29 -9.98
C ARG A 161 -5.81 8.03 -8.49
N GLY A 162 -5.46 6.79 -8.12
CA GLY A 162 -5.44 6.41 -6.71
C GLY A 162 -6.84 6.36 -6.11
N ASN A 163 -7.08 5.40 -5.25
CA ASN A 163 -8.33 5.25 -4.52
C ASN A 163 -8.06 4.56 -3.18
N ILE A 164 -8.97 4.71 -2.25
CA ILE A 164 -8.87 4.09 -0.94
C ILE A 164 -10.16 3.32 -0.66
N VAL A 165 -10.00 2.09 -0.18
CA VAL A 165 -11.08 1.31 0.41
C VAL A 165 -10.96 1.43 1.92
N TYR A 166 -11.94 2.00 2.58
CA TYR A 166 -11.83 2.40 3.99
C TYR A 166 -13.08 2.06 4.82
N SER A 167 -12.96 2.14 6.14
CA SER A 167 -14.06 2.12 7.09
C SER A 167 -14.22 3.51 7.73
N LYS A 168 -15.47 3.95 7.95
CA LYS A 168 -15.73 5.24 8.63
C LYS A 168 -15.22 5.29 10.06
N ASP A 169 -15.03 4.15 10.68
CA ASP A 169 -14.47 4.05 12.03
C ASP A 169 -12.95 4.32 12.07
N ARG A 170 -12.33 4.53 10.89
CA ARG A 170 -10.89 4.73 10.73
C ARG A 170 -10.52 6.04 10.01
N ILE A 171 -11.32 7.05 10.14
CA ILE A 171 -11.03 8.40 9.59
C ILE A 171 -10.10 9.20 10.51
#